data_e892b5c2c67f6ccc8d3407d0f3416b4b
#
_entry.id   e892b5c2c67f6ccc8d3407d0f3416b4b
#
_cell.length_a   1.000
_cell.length_b   1.000
_cell.length_c   1.000
_cell.angle_alpha   90.00
_cell.angle_beta   90.00
_cell.angle_gamma   90.00
#
_symmetry.space_group_name_H-M   'P 1'
#
loop_
_entity.id
_entity.type
_entity.pdbx_description
1 polymer ?
#
loop_
_entity_poly.entity_id
_entity_poly.type
_entity_poly.pdbx_seq_one_letter_code
_entity_poly.pdbx_strand_id
1 'polypeptide(L)'
;LIAGPSGSRREAVTISTVSEEAQNTEPEVLVEQRDRILLITINRPKAKNAVNAAVSHGLADAVDRLDGDPGLSVAILTGAGASFCAGMDLKAFARGEVPIVEGRGMGFTERPPVKPLIAAVEGYALAGGTELALATDLIVASRDSAFGIPEVKRGLVAGGGGLLRLPERIPYAIAMELALTGDNLSAERAHELGLVNVLAEPGKALDAAIELAEKIAANGPLAVAATKRIIVESRGWTPESRWAEQNKILGPVFVSNDAKEGAIAFAEKRAPRWTGT
;
A
#
# COMPACT_ATOMS: atom_id res chain seq x y z
N LEU A 1 18.13 4.64 87.90
CA LEU A 1 18.86 3.43 87.52
C LEU A 1 18.73 3.19 86.04
N ILE A 2 19.70 3.62 85.26
CA ILE A 2 20.35 3.15 84.06
C ILE A 2 19.42 2.69 82.91
N ALA A 3 19.20 3.56 81.94
CA ALA A 3 18.69 3.25 80.60
C ALA A 3 19.88 3.14 79.63
N GLY A 4 19.97 2.02 78.87
CA GLY A 4 20.91 1.82 77.77
C GLY A 4 20.31 2.30 76.41
N PRO A 5 21.14 2.62 75.42
CA PRO A 5 20.71 3.31 74.26
C PRO A 5 20.13 2.35 73.15
N SER A 6 19.06 2.80 72.51
CA SER A 6 18.40 2.16 71.35
C SER A 6 19.23 2.33 70.07
N GLY A 7 19.64 1.20 69.46
CA GLY A 7 20.25 1.17 68.17
C GLY A 7 19.24 1.40 67.05
N SER A 8 19.43 2.42 66.25
CA SER A 8 18.68 2.66 65.02
C SER A 8 19.19 1.73 63.92
N ARG A 9 18.35 0.78 63.49
CA ARG A 9 18.57 0.05 62.26
C ARG A 9 18.30 0.99 61.09
N ARG A 10 19.31 1.24 60.28
CA ARG A 10 19.14 1.82 58.94
C ARG A 10 18.68 0.70 58.03
N GLU A 11 17.45 0.80 57.54
CA GLU A 11 16.97 0.00 56.41
C GLU A 11 17.65 0.52 55.14
N ALA A 12 18.38 -0.37 54.45
CA ALA A 12 18.92 -0.10 53.15
C ALA A 12 17.77 -0.23 52.12
N VAL A 13 17.35 0.89 51.56
CA VAL A 13 16.45 0.90 50.42
C VAL A 13 17.25 0.44 49.18
N THR A 14 17.01 -0.79 48.78
CA THR A 14 17.50 -1.30 47.49
C THR A 14 16.69 -0.66 46.38
N ILE A 15 17.28 0.32 45.71
CA ILE A 15 16.72 0.85 44.47
C ILE A 15 17.01 -0.21 43.42
N SER A 16 15.99 -0.99 43.04
CA SER A 16 16.04 -1.83 41.85
C SER A 16 16.02 -0.91 40.62
N THR A 17 17.16 -0.80 39.98
CA THR A 17 17.25 -0.26 38.62
C THR A 17 16.46 -1.17 37.71
N VAL A 18 15.26 -0.74 37.32
CA VAL A 18 14.54 -1.31 36.18
C VAL A 18 15.36 -0.96 34.96
N SER A 19 16.12 -1.92 34.46
CA SER A 19 16.73 -1.84 33.13
C SER A 19 15.60 -1.77 32.10
N GLU A 20 15.39 -0.58 31.55
CA GLU A 20 14.67 -0.43 30.26
C GLU A 20 15.47 -1.18 29.21
N GLU A 21 15.19 -2.46 29.01
CA GLU A 21 15.47 -3.14 27.76
C GLU A 21 14.57 -2.47 26.70
N ALA A 22 15.11 -1.48 26.01
CA ALA A 22 14.56 -0.99 24.77
C ALA A 22 14.48 -2.21 23.81
N GLN A 23 13.29 -2.80 23.70
CA GLN A 23 13.01 -3.81 22.69
C GLN A 23 13.20 -3.10 21.35
N ASN A 24 14.35 -3.39 20.72
CA ASN A 24 14.64 -2.96 19.35
C ASN A 24 13.75 -3.81 18.42
N THR A 25 12.46 -3.49 18.40
CA THR A 25 11.51 -4.10 17.47
C THR A 25 11.67 -3.42 16.13
N GLU A 26 12.02 -4.21 15.09
CA GLU A 26 12.04 -3.70 13.72
C GLU A 26 10.71 -3.02 13.39
N PRO A 27 10.72 -1.93 12.58
CA PRO A 27 9.50 -1.26 12.16
C PRO A 27 8.51 -2.21 11.49
N GLU A 28 7.21 -2.05 11.77
CA GLU A 28 6.15 -2.87 11.18
C GLU A 28 5.87 -2.53 9.71
N VAL A 29 6.38 -1.40 9.22
CA VAL A 29 6.45 -1.05 7.79
C VAL A 29 7.90 -0.66 7.49
N LEU A 30 8.50 -1.39 6.55
CA LEU A 30 9.83 -1.08 6.04
C LEU A 30 9.71 -0.30 4.75
N VAL A 31 10.56 0.70 4.56
CA VAL A 31 10.57 1.55 3.37
C VAL A 31 11.98 1.64 2.83
N GLU A 32 12.19 1.13 1.62
CA GLU A 32 13.46 1.13 0.92
C GLU A 32 13.34 1.88 -0.40
N GLN A 33 14.31 2.72 -0.74
CA GLN A 33 14.37 3.35 -2.04
C GLN A 33 15.35 2.61 -2.94
N ARG A 34 14.89 2.27 -4.14
CA ARG A 34 15.68 1.69 -5.23
C ARG A 34 15.55 2.59 -6.44
N ASP A 35 16.57 3.40 -6.71
CA ASP A 35 16.52 4.44 -7.75
C ASP A 35 15.27 5.33 -7.62
N ARG A 36 14.35 5.24 -8.57
CA ARG A 36 13.08 5.99 -8.57
C ARG A 36 11.88 5.18 -8.06
N ILE A 37 12.12 4.01 -7.48
CA ILE A 37 11.09 3.10 -6.96
C ILE A 37 11.14 3.12 -5.44
N LEU A 38 9.99 3.27 -4.79
CA LEU A 38 9.82 3.12 -3.34
C LEU A 38 9.26 1.73 -3.05
N LEU A 39 10.03 0.87 -2.40
CA LEU A 39 9.57 -0.42 -1.91
C LEU A 39 9.02 -0.26 -0.50
N ILE A 40 7.75 -0.60 -0.30
CA ILE A 40 7.01 -0.55 0.96
C ILE A 40 6.68 -1.99 1.36
N THR A 41 7.17 -2.44 2.51
CA THR A 41 6.95 -3.80 2.99
C THR A 41 6.22 -3.80 4.32
N ILE A 42 5.05 -4.43 4.41
CA ILE A 42 4.39 -4.70 5.70
C ILE A 42 5.21 -5.80 6.38
N ASN A 43 5.81 -5.50 7.54
CA ASN A 43 6.78 -6.37 8.21
C ASN A 43 6.23 -6.96 9.50
N ARG A 44 5.15 -7.72 9.39
CA ARG A 44 4.54 -8.48 10.48
C ARG A 44 4.30 -9.95 10.10
N PRO A 45 5.32 -10.71 9.61
CA PRO A 45 5.11 -12.05 9.06
C PRO A 45 4.49 -13.03 10.06
N LYS A 46 4.79 -12.91 11.35
CA LYS A 46 4.20 -13.73 12.42
C LYS A 46 2.68 -13.49 12.59
N ALA A 47 2.20 -12.33 12.21
CA ALA A 47 0.79 -11.96 12.18
C ALA A 47 0.20 -12.01 10.75
N LYS A 48 0.88 -12.67 9.78
CA LYS A 48 0.50 -12.70 8.36
C LYS A 48 0.25 -11.29 7.81
N ASN A 49 1.08 -10.34 8.25
CA ASN A 49 1.03 -8.93 7.86
C ASN A 49 -0.33 -8.25 8.12
N ALA A 50 -1.04 -8.68 9.15
CA ALA A 50 -2.31 -8.06 9.55
C ALA A 50 -2.09 -6.60 9.96
N VAL A 51 -3.06 -5.75 9.57
CA VAL A 51 -3.01 -4.30 9.73
C VAL A 51 -3.48 -3.92 11.14
N ASN A 52 -2.61 -3.30 11.92
CA ASN A 52 -2.87 -2.58 13.16
C ASN A 52 -2.66 -1.06 12.94
N ALA A 53 -2.78 -0.26 13.98
CA ALA A 53 -2.59 1.20 13.87
C ALA A 53 -1.18 1.57 13.39
N ALA A 54 -0.14 0.91 13.88
CA ALA A 54 1.24 1.19 13.46
C ALA A 54 1.47 0.92 11.97
N VAL A 55 0.92 -0.17 11.43
CA VAL A 55 0.94 -0.45 9.99
C VAL A 55 0.21 0.63 9.21
N SER A 56 -1.00 1.04 9.64
CA SER A 56 -1.77 2.07 8.94
C SER A 56 -1.03 3.41 8.90
N HIS A 57 -0.43 3.84 10.01
CA HIS A 57 0.38 5.06 10.05
C HIS A 57 1.64 4.93 9.17
N GLY A 58 2.37 3.83 9.26
CA GLY A 58 3.56 3.61 8.43
C GLY A 58 3.26 3.57 6.93
N LEU A 59 2.09 3.03 6.53
CA LEU A 59 1.64 3.08 5.13
C LEU A 59 1.26 4.51 4.71
N ALA A 60 0.61 5.30 5.57
CA ALA A 60 0.30 6.70 5.30
C ALA A 60 1.58 7.52 5.08
N ASP A 61 2.56 7.39 5.97
CA ASP A 61 3.84 8.08 5.87
C ASP A 61 4.60 7.67 4.60
N ALA A 62 4.56 6.38 4.23
CA ALA A 62 5.23 5.88 3.05
C ALA A 62 4.63 6.43 1.75
N VAL A 63 3.30 6.53 1.64
CA VAL A 63 2.67 7.11 0.44
C VAL A 63 2.82 8.63 0.40
N ASP A 64 2.87 9.32 1.54
CA ASP A 64 3.19 10.74 1.60
C ASP A 64 4.64 11.02 1.15
N ARG A 65 5.59 10.17 1.55
CA ARG A 65 6.95 10.20 1.02
C ARG A 65 6.99 9.97 -0.48
N LEU A 66 6.25 8.98 -1.00
CA LEU A 66 6.16 8.73 -2.45
C LEU A 66 5.74 9.98 -3.20
N ASP A 67 4.66 10.62 -2.78
CA ASP A 67 4.10 11.78 -3.48
C ASP A 67 4.98 13.03 -3.29
N GLY A 68 5.60 13.22 -2.13
CA GLY A 68 6.41 14.39 -1.79
C GLY A 68 7.83 14.39 -2.34
N ASP A 69 8.41 13.23 -2.66
CA ASP A 69 9.79 13.12 -3.13
C ASP A 69 9.88 13.16 -4.67
N PRO A 70 10.42 14.22 -5.29
CA PRO A 70 10.57 14.30 -6.75
C PRO A 70 11.53 13.24 -7.34
N GLY A 71 12.38 12.64 -6.52
CA GLY A 71 13.24 11.52 -6.91
C GLY A 71 12.50 10.20 -7.12
N LEU A 72 11.26 10.08 -6.63
CA LEU A 72 10.45 8.87 -6.75
C LEU A 72 9.42 8.99 -7.88
N SER A 73 9.14 7.88 -8.56
CA SER A 73 8.19 7.81 -9.68
C SER A 73 7.05 6.82 -9.45
N VAL A 74 7.29 5.77 -8.68
CA VAL A 74 6.37 4.65 -8.46
C VAL A 74 6.71 3.98 -7.14
N ALA A 75 5.71 3.37 -6.48
CA ALA A 75 5.96 2.50 -5.34
C ALA A 75 5.45 1.08 -5.59
N ILE A 76 6.02 0.14 -4.83
CA ILE A 76 5.58 -1.24 -4.72
C ILE A 76 5.22 -1.49 -3.26
N LEU A 77 4.02 -2.02 -3.02
CA LEU A 77 3.59 -2.51 -1.72
C LEU A 77 3.63 -4.03 -1.70
N THR A 78 4.29 -4.60 -0.70
CA THR A 78 4.37 -6.05 -0.49
C THR A 78 4.28 -6.40 1.00
N GLY A 79 4.19 -7.71 1.30
CA GLY A 79 4.26 -8.23 2.66
C GLY A 79 5.52 -9.05 2.88
N ALA A 80 6.12 -8.96 4.06
CA ALA A 80 7.26 -9.80 4.44
C ALA A 80 6.82 -11.28 4.59
N GLY A 81 7.66 -12.19 4.12
CA GLY A 81 7.41 -13.63 4.20
C GLY A 81 6.39 -14.16 3.20
N ALA A 82 5.57 -15.12 3.59
CA ALA A 82 4.76 -15.94 2.69
C ALA A 82 3.32 -15.39 2.45
N SER A 83 2.98 -14.19 2.91
CA SER A 83 1.65 -13.61 2.72
C SER A 83 1.74 -12.11 2.51
N PHE A 84 0.93 -11.60 1.62
CA PHE A 84 0.81 -10.16 1.42
C PHE A 84 0.20 -9.49 2.66
N CYS A 85 -1.05 -9.78 2.97
CA CYS A 85 -1.75 -9.24 4.14
C CYS A 85 -3.05 -10.02 4.41
N ALA A 86 -3.25 -10.44 5.65
CA ALA A 86 -4.45 -11.19 6.07
C ALA A 86 -5.61 -10.29 6.53
N GLY A 87 -5.51 -8.98 6.36
CA GLY A 87 -6.53 -8.01 6.74
C GLY A 87 -6.29 -7.36 8.10
N MET A 88 -7.35 -6.85 8.74
CA MET A 88 -7.28 -6.17 10.03
C MET A 88 -6.79 -7.12 11.13
N ASP A 89 -5.93 -6.64 12.03
CA ASP A 89 -5.51 -7.37 13.23
C ASP A 89 -6.68 -7.45 14.22
N LEU A 90 -7.43 -8.56 14.17
CA LEU A 90 -8.60 -8.77 15.04
C LEU A 90 -8.24 -8.83 16.52
N LYS A 91 -7.00 -9.19 16.88
CA LYS A 91 -6.55 -9.18 18.28
C LYS A 91 -6.33 -7.75 18.75
N ALA A 92 -5.77 -6.88 17.92
CA ALA A 92 -5.64 -5.46 18.20
C ALA A 92 -7.02 -4.79 18.28
N PHE A 93 -7.91 -5.09 17.32
CA PHE A 93 -9.29 -4.62 17.31
C PHE A 93 -10.07 -5.00 18.58
N ALA A 94 -9.96 -6.24 19.03
CA ALA A 94 -10.61 -6.71 20.27
C ALA A 94 -10.10 -5.97 21.54
N ARG A 95 -8.94 -5.33 21.49
CA ARG A 95 -8.39 -4.45 22.54
C ARG A 95 -8.80 -2.98 22.36
N GLY A 96 -9.65 -2.66 21.38
CA GLY A 96 -10.11 -1.31 21.09
C GLY A 96 -9.20 -0.50 20.15
N GLU A 97 -8.20 -1.14 19.54
CA GLU A 97 -7.33 -0.50 18.56
C GLU A 97 -8.01 -0.47 17.19
N VAL A 98 -8.12 0.70 16.58
CA VAL A 98 -8.71 0.88 15.25
C VAL A 98 -7.60 1.21 14.26
N PRO A 99 -7.36 0.40 13.23
CA PRO A 99 -6.28 0.60 12.26
C PRO A 99 -6.67 1.61 11.16
N ILE A 100 -7.25 2.72 11.54
CA ILE A 100 -7.73 3.77 10.62
C ILE A 100 -6.98 5.07 10.92
N VAL A 101 -6.41 5.66 9.89
CA VAL A 101 -5.87 7.02 9.90
C VAL A 101 -6.93 7.95 9.30
N GLU A 102 -7.25 9.03 10.00
CA GLU A 102 -8.30 9.97 9.59
C GLU A 102 -8.06 10.48 8.16
N GLY A 103 -9.08 10.36 7.30
CA GLY A 103 -9.04 10.73 5.88
C GLY A 103 -8.10 9.90 5.00
N ARG A 104 -7.57 8.77 5.53
CA ARG A 104 -6.63 7.89 4.82
C ARG A 104 -7.09 6.42 4.83
N GLY A 105 -8.03 6.07 5.72
CA GLY A 105 -8.45 4.69 5.93
C GLY A 105 -7.31 3.84 6.50
N MET A 106 -7.04 2.67 5.96
CA MET A 106 -5.89 1.83 6.33
C MET A 106 -4.59 2.37 5.71
N GLY A 107 -4.26 3.61 6.02
CA GLY A 107 -3.06 4.31 5.57
C GLY A 107 -3.19 5.03 4.22
N PHE A 108 -3.86 4.46 3.24
CA PHE A 108 -4.10 5.09 1.93
C PHE A 108 -5.37 4.61 1.22
N THR A 109 -6.16 3.75 1.83
CA THR A 109 -7.31 3.14 1.15
C THR A 109 -8.41 4.16 0.81
N GLU A 110 -8.58 5.22 1.60
CA GLU A 110 -9.50 6.32 1.27
C GLU A 110 -8.87 7.36 0.34
N ARG A 111 -7.55 7.54 0.44
CA ARG A 111 -6.78 8.49 -0.36
C ARG A 111 -5.53 7.84 -0.91
N PRO A 112 -5.61 7.10 -2.03
CA PRO A 112 -4.45 6.55 -2.73
C PRO A 112 -3.47 7.64 -3.17
N PRO A 113 -2.17 7.31 -3.34
CA PRO A 113 -1.16 8.27 -3.78
C PRO A 113 -1.44 8.79 -5.20
N VAL A 114 -0.92 9.97 -5.50
CA VAL A 114 -0.98 10.56 -6.85
C VAL A 114 -0.06 9.81 -7.82
N LYS A 115 1.11 9.40 -7.33
CA LYS A 115 2.05 8.58 -8.11
C LYS A 115 1.60 7.12 -8.16
N PRO A 116 2.01 6.35 -9.18
CA PRO A 116 1.66 4.94 -9.31
C PRO A 116 2.06 4.09 -8.11
N LEU A 117 1.19 3.15 -7.75
CA LEU A 117 1.40 2.16 -6.71
C LEU A 117 1.04 0.76 -7.22
N ILE A 118 1.95 -0.20 -7.05
CA ILE A 118 1.79 -1.59 -7.47
C ILE A 118 1.69 -2.46 -6.23
N ALA A 119 0.72 -3.37 -6.15
CA ALA A 119 0.72 -4.43 -5.16
C ALA A 119 1.50 -5.64 -5.70
N ALA A 120 2.49 -6.12 -4.93
CA ALA A 120 3.18 -7.39 -5.18
C ALA A 120 2.68 -8.42 -4.16
N VAL A 121 1.83 -9.33 -4.62
CA VAL A 121 1.06 -10.23 -3.76
C VAL A 121 1.64 -11.63 -3.79
N GLU A 122 2.20 -12.07 -2.66
CA GLU A 122 2.51 -13.46 -2.38
C GLU A 122 1.45 -14.04 -1.44
N GLY A 123 1.02 -15.27 -1.68
CA GLY A 123 0.08 -15.98 -0.82
C GLY A 123 -1.25 -15.25 -0.64
N TYR A 124 -1.58 -14.88 0.58
CA TYR A 124 -2.91 -14.34 0.88
C TYR A 124 -2.98 -12.82 0.87
N ALA A 125 -3.95 -12.29 0.13
CA ALA A 125 -4.49 -10.94 0.26
C ALA A 125 -5.96 -11.07 0.66
N LEU A 126 -6.29 -11.03 1.96
CA LEU A 126 -7.64 -11.26 2.46
C LEU A 126 -8.18 -10.07 3.27
N ALA A 127 -9.49 -9.88 3.25
CA ALA A 127 -10.16 -8.79 3.97
C ALA A 127 -9.50 -7.43 3.65
N GLY A 128 -9.08 -6.67 4.65
CA GLY A 128 -8.32 -5.44 4.48
C GLY A 128 -7.09 -5.58 3.58
N GLY A 129 -6.49 -6.79 3.46
CA GLY A 129 -5.39 -7.05 2.53
C GLY A 129 -5.84 -7.00 1.06
N THR A 130 -7.03 -7.53 0.74
CA THR A 130 -7.63 -7.33 -0.57
C THR A 130 -7.96 -5.85 -0.81
N GLU A 131 -8.45 -5.16 0.21
CA GLU A 131 -8.79 -3.73 0.12
C GLU A 131 -7.55 -2.86 -0.13
N LEU A 132 -6.42 -3.17 0.52
CA LEU A 132 -5.12 -2.54 0.22
C LEU A 132 -4.69 -2.80 -1.23
N ALA A 133 -4.76 -4.06 -1.70
CA ALA A 133 -4.43 -4.40 -3.08
C ALA A 133 -5.34 -3.70 -4.09
N LEU A 134 -6.65 -3.63 -3.82
CA LEU A 134 -7.63 -2.91 -4.66
C LEU A 134 -7.42 -1.39 -4.67
N ALA A 135 -6.79 -0.83 -3.64
CA ALA A 135 -6.46 0.60 -3.57
C ALA A 135 -5.19 0.96 -4.34
N THR A 136 -4.42 -0.04 -4.82
CA THR A 136 -3.29 0.19 -5.75
C THR A 136 -3.77 0.28 -7.20
N ASP A 137 -2.90 0.78 -8.09
CA ASP A 137 -3.22 0.92 -9.50
C ASP A 137 -3.10 -0.40 -10.26
N LEU A 138 -2.07 -1.18 -9.93
CA LEU A 138 -1.72 -2.44 -10.59
C LEU A 138 -1.47 -3.53 -9.55
N ILE A 139 -1.78 -4.78 -9.91
CA ILE A 139 -1.56 -5.94 -9.06
C ILE A 139 -0.70 -6.96 -9.83
N VAL A 140 0.42 -7.32 -9.24
CA VAL A 140 1.25 -8.47 -9.61
C VAL A 140 1.04 -9.53 -8.54
N ALA A 141 0.69 -10.75 -8.92
CA ALA A 141 0.41 -11.81 -7.95
C ALA A 141 1.14 -13.12 -8.30
N SER A 142 1.58 -13.81 -7.29
CA SER A 142 2.01 -15.19 -7.43
C SER A 142 0.82 -16.09 -7.82
N ARG A 143 1.05 -17.12 -8.63
CA ARG A 143 0.00 -18.03 -9.11
C ARG A 143 -0.75 -18.75 -7.98
N ASP A 144 -0.08 -19.00 -6.86
CA ASP A 144 -0.66 -19.60 -5.66
C ASP A 144 -1.32 -18.60 -4.70
N SER A 145 -1.37 -17.34 -5.09
CA SER A 145 -2.03 -16.31 -4.29
C SER A 145 -3.55 -16.39 -4.36
N ALA A 146 -4.19 -15.86 -3.31
CA ALA A 146 -5.63 -15.78 -3.22
C ALA A 146 -6.09 -14.43 -2.68
N PHE A 147 -7.18 -13.92 -3.24
CA PHE A 147 -7.88 -12.71 -2.85
C PHE A 147 -9.23 -13.06 -2.22
N GLY A 148 -9.73 -12.24 -1.31
CA GLY A 148 -11.06 -12.48 -0.75
C GLY A 148 -11.51 -11.37 0.19
N ILE A 149 -12.84 -11.24 0.33
CA ILE A 149 -13.50 -10.31 1.25
C ILE A 149 -14.37 -11.13 2.20
N PRO A 150 -13.77 -11.85 3.18
CA PRO A 150 -14.47 -12.84 4.01
C PRO A 150 -15.15 -12.23 5.26
N GLU A 151 -15.29 -10.92 5.37
CA GLU A 151 -15.83 -10.21 6.53
C GLU A 151 -17.22 -10.72 6.91
N VAL A 152 -18.07 -11.03 5.94
CA VAL A 152 -19.43 -11.57 6.15
C VAL A 152 -19.45 -12.87 6.95
N LYS A 153 -18.41 -13.71 6.83
CA LYS A 153 -18.25 -14.95 7.62
C LYS A 153 -18.02 -14.69 9.12
N ARG A 154 -17.84 -13.43 9.51
CA ARG A 154 -17.60 -12.98 10.90
C ARG A 154 -18.59 -11.93 11.36
N GLY A 155 -19.69 -11.74 10.60
CA GLY A 155 -20.69 -10.72 10.91
C GLY A 155 -20.17 -9.28 10.75
N LEU A 156 -19.14 -9.09 9.94
CA LEU A 156 -18.54 -7.79 9.63
C LEU A 156 -18.79 -7.41 8.17
N VAL A 157 -18.49 -6.17 7.84
CA VAL A 157 -18.55 -5.62 6.49
C VAL A 157 -17.18 -5.05 6.13
N ALA A 158 -16.71 -5.28 4.91
CA ALA A 158 -15.48 -4.70 4.43
C ALA A 158 -15.60 -3.17 4.36
N GLY A 159 -14.75 -2.47 5.10
CA GLY A 159 -14.85 -1.01 5.33
C GLY A 159 -13.71 -0.19 4.70
N GLY A 160 -12.68 -0.83 4.15
CA GLY A 160 -11.53 -0.15 3.53
C GLY A 160 -11.70 0.15 2.04
N GLY A 161 -12.92 0.07 1.51
CA GLY A 161 -13.24 0.41 0.13
C GLY A 161 -13.25 -0.77 -0.84
N GLY A 162 -13.12 -2.00 -0.35
CA GLY A 162 -13.18 -3.20 -1.19
C GLY A 162 -14.50 -3.34 -1.92
N LEU A 163 -15.63 -3.12 -1.23
CA LEU A 163 -16.97 -3.19 -1.81
C LEU A 163 -17.26 -2.09 -2.84
N LEU A 164 -16.52 -1.00 -2.81
CA LEU A 164 -16.62 0.07 -3.79
C LEU A 164 -15.78 -0.25 -5.04
N ARG A 165 -14.55 -0.78 -4.86
CA ARG A 165 -13.59 -0.99 -5.94
C ARG A 165 -13.75 -2.33 -6.66
N LEU A 166 -14.11 -3.39 -5.94
CA LEU A 166 -14.20 -4.73 -6.52
C LEU A 166 -15.16 -4.79 -7.72
N PRO A 167 -16.42 -4.26 -7.62
CA PRO A 167 -17.36 -4.29 -8.76
C PRO A 167 -16.97 -3.36 -9.93
N GLU A 168 -15.99 -2.47 -9.73
CA GLU A 168 -15.43 -1.65 -10.81
C GLU A 168 -14.30 -2.36 -11.56
N ARG A 169 -13.69 -3.39 -10.97
CA ARG A 169 -12.52 -4.09 -11.51
C ARG A 169 -12.83 -5.48 -12.07
N ILE A 170 -13.92 -6.11 -11.63
CA ILE A 170 -14.37 -7.42 -12.12
C ILE A 170 -15.88 -7.39 -12.39
N PRO A 171 -16.44 -8.35 -13.17
CA PRO A 171 -17.86 -8.40 -13.42
C PRO A 171 -18.70 -8.39 -12.15
N TYR A 172 -19.75 -7.57 -12.14
CA TYR A 172 -20.60 -7.32 -10.98
C TYR A 172 -21.09 -8.59 -10.28
N ALA A 173 -21.58 -9.59 -11.05
CA ALA A 173 -22.10 -10.84 -10.48
C ALA A 173 -21.01 -11.60 -9.70
N ILE A 174 -19.78 -11.60 -10.18
CA ILE A 174 -18.64 -12.25 -9.52
C ILE A 174 -18.25 -11.47 -8.27
N ALA A 175 -18.23 -10.13 -8.34
CA ALA A 175 -17.98 -9.29 -7.17
C ALA A 175 -19.01 -9.52 -6.07
N MET A 176 -20.30 -9.62 -6.43
CA MET A 176 -21.39 -9.94 -5.50
C MET A 176 -21.24 -11.33 -4.89
N GLU A 177 -20.93 -12.35 -5.69
CA GLU A 177 -20.71 -13.71 -5.20
C GLU A 177 -19.59 -13.72 -4.14
N LEU A 178 -18.42 -13.18 -4.45
CA LEU A 178 -17.29 -13.11 -3.52
C LEU A 178 -17.64 -12.34 -2.24
N ALA A 179 -18.30 -11.20 -2.37
CA ALA A 179 -18.64 -10.36 -1.22
C ALA A 179 -19.71 -10.99 -0.32
N LEU A 180 -20.69 -11.72 -0.87
CA LEU A 180 -21.78 -12.31 -0.12
C LEU A 180 -21.45 -13.69 0.46
N THR A 181 -20.61 -14.47 -0.23
CA THR A 181 -20.17 -15.79 0.27
C THR A 181 -18.93 -15.68 1.15
N GLY A 182 -18.10 -14.65 0.94
CA GLY A 182 -16.80 -14.51 1.56
C GLY A 182 -15.79 -15.56 1.09
N ASP A 183 -16.00 -16.16 -0.07
CA ASP A 183 -15.08 -17.13 -0.65
C ASP A 183 -13.86 -16.46 -1.27
N ASN A 184 -12.82 -17.25 -1.47
CA ASN A 184 -11.57 -16.74 -2.04
C ASN A 184 -11.58 -16.87 -3.57
N LEU A 185 -10.97 -15.89 -4.23
CA LEU A 185 -10.67 -15.86 -5.64
C LEU A 185 -9.20 -16.22 -5.85
N SER A 186 -8.89 -17.24 -6.65
CA SER A 186 -7.50 -17.57 -6.98
C SER A 186 -6.85 -16.47 -7.84
N ALA A 187 -5.53 -16.31 -7.75
CA ALA A 187 -4.79 -15.34 -8.57
C ALA A 187 -4.96 -15.58 -10.08
N GLU A 188 -5.04 -16.84 -10.50
CA GLU A 188 -5.28 -17.19 -11.91
C GLU A 188 -6.66 -16.70 -12.38
N ARG A 189 -7.69 -16.98 -11.58
CA ARG A 189 -9.04 -16.48 -11.90
C ARG A 189 -9.12 -14.95 -11.84
N ALA A 190 -8.44 -14.32 -10.88
CA ALA A 190 -8.33 -12.87 -10.77
C ALA A 190 -7.65 -12.26 -12.01
N HIS A 191 -6.64 -12.94 -12.56
CA HIS A 191 -5.98 -12.54 -13.80
C HIS A 191 -6.90 -12.66 -15.03
N GLU A 192 -7.62 -13.78 -15.17
CA GLU A 192 -8.62 -13.95 -16.23
C GLU A 192 -9.70 -12.87 -16.22
N LEU A 193 -10.07 -12.39 -15.02
CA LEU A 193 -11.06 -11.32 -14.83
C LEU A 193 -10.48 -9.91 -15.02
N GLY A 194 -9.17 -9.78 -15.20
CA GLY A 194 -8.48 -8.48 -15.36
C GLY A 194 -8.16 -7.77 -14.05
N LEU A 195 -8.35 -8.41 -12.89
CA LEU A 195 -7.98 -7.84 -11.59
C LEU A 195 -6.46 -7.86 -11.39
N VAL A 196 -5.81 -8.97 -11.73
CA VAL A 196 -4.35 -9.14 -11.66
C VAL A 196 -3.74 -8.84 -13.02
N ASN A 197 -2.78 -7.92 -13.07
CA ASN A 197 -2.09 -7.52 -14.30
C ASN A 197 -1.05 -8.53 -14.76
N VAL A 198 -0.29 -9.08 -13.80
CA VAL A 198 0.81 -10.02 -14.07
C VAL A 198 0.75 -11.18 -13.10
N LEU A 199 0.77 -12.41 -13.64
CA LEU A 199 0.98 -13.62 -12.86
C LEU A 199 2.47 -13.96 -12.83
N ALA A 200 3.00 -14.16 -11.63
CA ALA A 200 4.38 -14.60 -11.39
C ALA A 200 4.41 -16.03 -10.81
N GLU A 201 5.53 -16.69 -10.95
CA GLU A 201 5.76 -17.96 -10.26
C GLU A 201 5.84 -17.75 -8.73
N PRO A 202 5.55 -18.76 -7.91
CA PRO A 202 5.64 -18.65 -6.45
C PRO A 202 7.00 -18.13 -5.98
N GLY A 203 6.97 -17.12 -5.10
CA GLY A 203 8.15 -16.40 -4.62
C GLY A 203 8.71 -15.37 -5.57
N LYS A 204 8.04 -15.06 -6.68
CA LYS A 204 8.50 -14.13 -7.74
C LYS A 204 7.61 -12.90 -7.96
N ALA A 205 6.58 -12.70 -7.16
CA ALA A 205 5.69 -11.56 -7.35
C ALA A 205 6.43 -10.22 -7.17
N LEU A 206 7.34 -10.11 -6.20
CA LEU A 206 8.14 -8.90 -6.00
C LEU A 206 9.09 -8.63 -7.18
N ASP A 207 9.79 -9.65 -7.67
CA ASP A 207 10.70 -9.51 -8.82
C ASP A 207 9.94 -9.00 -10.05
N ALA A 208 8.78 -9.60 -10.35
CA ALA A 208 7.93 -9.19 -11.46
C ALA A 208 7.32 -7.78 -11.27
N ALA A 209 7.03 -7.39 -10.02
CA ALA A 209 6.55 -6.04 -9.72
C ALA A 209 7.67 -5.00 -9.91
N ILE A 210 8.92 -5.34 -9.58
CA ILE A 210 10.07 -4.46 -9.83
C ILE A 210 10.24 -4.25 -11.33
N GLU A 211 10.20 -5.30 -12.15
CA GLU A 211 10.28 -5.17 -13.62
C GLU A 211 9.16 -4.27 -14.19
N LEU A 212 7.95 -4.37 -13.63
CA LEU A 212 6.83 -3.50 -14.04
C LEU A 212 7.06 -2.06 -13.57
N ALA A 213 7.57 -1.85 -12.35
CA ALA A 213 7.88 -0.54 -11.80
C ALA A 213 9.01 0.16 -12.59
N GLU A 214 10.04 -0.58 -13.01
CA GLU A 214 11.12 -0.06 -13.86
C GLU A 214 10.60 0.46 -15.20
N LYS A 215 9.66 -0.25 -15.83
CA LYS A 215 8.99 0.20 -17.06
C LYS A 215 8.22 1.50 -16.85
N ILE A 216 7.58 1.68 -15.68
CA ILE A 216 6.87 2.91 -15.34
C ILE A 216 7.88 4.04 -15.04
N ALA A 217 8.91 3.76 -14.25
CA ALA A 217 9.92 4.73 -13.84
C ALA A 217 10.78 5.24 -15.02
N ALA A 218 10.89 4.48 -16.10
CA ALA A 218 11.56 4.89 -17.33
C ALA A 218 10.80 5.98 -18.11
N ASN A 219 9.53 6.23 -17.78
CA ASN A 219 8.70 7.24 -18.45
C ASN A 219 8.77 8.60 -17.73
N GLY A 220 8.36 9.68 -18.42
CA GLY A 220 8.31 11.02 -17.85
C GLY A 220 7.38 11.11 -16.64
N PRO A 221 7.89 11.48 -15.45
CA PRO A 221 7.15 11.39 -14.20
C PRO A 221 5.89 12.28 -14.17
N LEU A 222 5.97 13.48 -14.76
CA LEU A 222 4.79 14.36 -14.87
C LEU A 222 3.69 13.75 -15.75
N ALA A 223 4.09 13.13 -16.86
CA ALA A 223 3.13 12.50 -17.78
C ALA A 223 2.47 11.27 -17.13
N VAL A 224 3.25 10.44 -16.41
CA VAL A 224 2.73 9.28 -15.68
C VAL A 224 1.71 9.70 -14.61
N ALA A 225 2.05 10.70 -13.77
CA ALA A 225 1.17 11.19 -12.73
C ALA A 225 -0.12 11.83 -13.32
N ALA A 226 0.00 12.63 -14.37
CA ALA A 226 -1.15 13.24 -15.06
C ALA A 226 -2.05 12.17 -15.70
N THR A 227 -1.46 11.13 -16.32
CA THR A 227 -2.20 10.02 -16.91
C THR A 227 -3.03 9.28 -15.85
N LYS A 228 -2.41 8.90 -14.73
CA LYS A 228 -3.13 8.29 -13.61
C LYS A 228 -4.26 9.20 -13.11
N ARG A 229 -3.96 10.47 -12.88
CA ARG A 229 -4.92 11.45 -12.38
C ARG A 229 -6.13 11.58 -13.29
N ILE A 230 -5.94 11.68 -14.60
CA ILE A 230 -7.03 11.75 -15.58
C ILE A 230 -7.90 10.49 -15.52
N ILE A 231 -7.30 9.29 -15.48
CA ILE A 231 -8.04 8.03 -15.41
C ILE A 231 -8.87 7.94 -14.13
N VAL A 232 -8.30 8.32 -12.99
CA VAL A 232 -8.97 8.24 -11.68
C VAL A 232 -10.09 9.29 -11.57
N GLU A 233 -9.81 10.56 -11.88
CA GLU A 233 -10.76 11.65 -11.70
C GLU A 233 -11.88 11.64 -12.74
N SER A 234 -11.61 11.11 -13.95
CA SER A 234 -12.61 11.08 -15.04
C SER A 234 -13.88 10.31 -14.71
N ARG A 235 -13.84 9.41 -13.72
CA ARG A 235 -15.01 8.69 -13.24
C ARG A 235 -16.09 9.60 -12.63
N GLY A 236 -15.66 10.76 -12.09
CA GLY A 236 -16.57 11.77 -11.52
C GLY A 236 -16.95 12.89 -12.48
N TRP A 237 -16.44 12.89 -13.72
CA TRP A 237 -16.70 13.98 -14.66
C TRP A 237 -17.97 13.73 -15.48
N THR A 238 -18.70 14.81 -15.76
CA THR A 238 -19.83 14.73 -16.68
C THR A 238 -19.36 14.71 -18.14
N PRO A 239 -20.17 14.20 -19.09
CA PRO A 239 -19.85 14.24 -20.53
C PRO A 239 -19.49 15.66 -21.03
N GLU A 240 -20.13 16.68 -20.44
CA GLU A 240 -19.94 18.10 -20.84
C GLU A 240 -18.63 18.68 -20.28
N SER A 241 -18.22 18.27 -19.08
CA SER A 241 -17.03 18.81 -18.41
C SER A 241 -15.73 18.05 -18.71
N ARG A 242 -15.80 16.78 -19.07
CA ARG A 242 -14.64 15.87 -19.13
C ARG A 242 -13.45 16.38 -19.96
N TRP A 243 -13.70 17.02 -21.09
CA TRP A 243 -12.62 17.55 -21.93
C TRP A 243 -11.95 18.77 -21.28
N ALA A 244 -12.73 19.66 -20.67
CA ALA A 244 -12.19 20.80 -19.95
C ALA A 244 -11.37 20.38 -18.73
N GLU A 245 -11.86 19.42 -17.95
CA GLU A 245 -11.14 18.89 -16.78
C GLU A 245 -9.85 18.16 -17.20
N GLN A 246 -9.91 17.32 -18.22
CA GLN A 246 -8.70 16.69 -18.77
C GLN A 246 -7.66 17.72 -19.21
N ASN A 247 -8.09 18.76 -19.93
CA ASN A 247 -7.18 19.78 -20.44
C ASN A 247 -6.49 20.60 -19.34
N LYS A 248 -7.14 20.80 -18.18
CA LYS A 248 -6.50 21.41 -17.01
C LYS A 248 -5.33 20.60 -16.49
N ILE A 249 -5.44 19.26 -16.56
CA ILE A 249 -4.40 18.34 -16.06
C ILE A 249 -3.27 18.18 -17.09
N LEU A 250 -3.61 17.98 -18.37
CA LEU A 250 -2.59 17.72 -19.40
C LEU A 250 -1.86 18.98 -19.84
N GLY A 251 -2.50 20.17 -19.80
CA GLY A 251 -1.91 21.41 -20.28
C GLY A 251 -0.52 21.71 -19.71
N PRO A 252 -0.32 21.68 -18.38
CA PRO A 252 1.00 21.89 -17.77
C PRO A 252 2.06 20.87 -18.25
N VAL A 253 1.67 19.63 -18.52
CA VAL A 253 2.59 18.59 -18.98
C VAL A 253 3.14 18.92 -20.37
N PHE A 254 2.30 19.38 -21.28
CA PHE A 254 2.71 19.70 -22.67
C PHE A 254 3.70 20.86 -22.77
N VAL A 255 3.77 21.74 -21.79
CA VAL A 255 4.71 22.88 -21.76
C VAL A 255 5.92 22.63 -20.87
N SER A 256 6.02 21.44 -20.24
CA SER A 256 7.09 21.04 -19.33
C SER A 256 8.45 20.89 -20.03
N ASN A 257 9.52 20.90 -19.25
CA ASN A 257 10.85 20.57 -19.75
C ASN A 257 10.93 19.09 -20.14
N ASP A 258 10.26 18.21 -19.43
CA ASP A 258 10.19 16.78 -19.74
C ASP A 258 9.51 16.52 -21.09
N ALA A 259 8.46 17.25 -21.46
CA ALA A 259 7.84 17.12 -22.77
C ALA A 259 8.80 17.51 -23.92
N LYS A 260 9.59 18.56 -23.72
CA LYS A 260 10.63 18.99 -24.68
C LYS A 260 11.74 17.96 -24.79
N GLU A 261 12.25 17.49 -23.62
CA GLU A 261 13.28 16.47 -23.54
C GLU A 261 12.84 15.17 -24.24
N GLY A 262 11.60 14.73 -24.01
CA GLY A 262 11.05 13.54 -24.65
C GLY A 262 11.05 13.64 -26.19
N ALA A 263 10.66 14.80 -26.72
CA ALA A 263 10.67 15.04 -28.16
C ALA A 263 12.10 15.06 -28.74
N ILE A 264 13.04 15.71 -28.04
CA ILE A 264 14.46 15.77 -28.47
C ILE A 264 15.08 14.37 -28.40
N ALA A 265 14.94 13.66 -27.28
CA ALA A 265 15.51 12.33 -27.10
C ALA A 265 15.00 11.34 -28.15
N PHE A 266 13.71 11.43 -28.51
CA PHE A 266 13.10 10.61 -29.57
C PHE A 266 13.76 10.92 -30.93
N ALA A 267 13.91 12.20 -31.30
CA ALA A 267 14.53 12.61 -32.56
C ALA A 267 16.02 12.18 -32.63
N GLU A 268 16.73 12.25 -31.52
CA GLU A 268 18.15 11.86 -31.39
C GLU A 268 18.37 10.35 -31.19
N LYS A 269 17.30 9.56 -31.03
CA LYS A 269 17.33 8.10 -30.77
C LYS A 269 18.14 7.74 -29.52
N ARG A 270 18.04 8.52 -28.46
CA ARG A 270 18.66 8.29 -27.15
C ARG A 270 17.63 8.13 -26.04
N ALA A 271 18.05 7.61 -24.90
CA ALA A 271 17.22 7.61 -23.70
C ALA A 271 16.98 9.05 -23.22
N PRO A 272 15.75 9.39 -22.79
CA PRO A 272 15.44 10.69 -22.23
C PRO A 272 16.02 10.85 -20.81
N ARG A 273 16.20 12.12 -20.40
CA ARG A 273 16.67 12.50 -19.05
C ARG A 273 15.58 13.31 -18.37
N TRP A 274 14.72 12.63 -17.64
CA TRP A 274 13.60 13.26 -16.99
C TRP A 274 14.02 14.09 -15.78
N THR A 275 13.47 15.29 -15.65
CA THR A 275 13.71 16.23 -14.55
C THR A 275 12.49 16.39 -13.64
N GLY A 276 11.30 16.04 -14.10
CA GLY A 276 10.05 16.23 -13.39
C GLY A 276 9.59 17.69 -13.38
N THR A 277 10.06 18.50 -14.33
CA THR A 277 9.75 19.95 -14.38
C THR A 277 9.25 20.38 -15.75
#